data_613dab98ef91ec0901d0cf8d37506abe
#
_entry.id   613dab98ef91ec0901d0cf8d37506abe
#
_cell.length_a   1.000
_cell.length_b   1.000
_cell.length_c   1.000
_cell.angle_alpha   90.00
_cell.angle_beta   90.00
_cell.angle_gamma   90.00
#
_symmetry.space_group_name_H-M   'P 1'
#
loop_
_entity.id
_entity.type
_entity.pdbx_description
1 polymer ?
#
loop_
_entity_poly.entity_id
_entity_poly.type
_entity_poly.pdbx_seq_one_letter_code
_entity_poly.pdbx_strand_id
1 'polypeptide(L)'
;MRRVVIVGAAGRDFHDFLTVFRDSPDHRVVAFTAAPGQNLGETGDHTAAFPAELAGPDHPDGIPIVPESELEAAIDEHGADEVVFSYSDVSHEEVMHVASRALAAGADFRVVGPDEMQLDAGVPVLAVDAVRTGCGKSQXXXXGELQSRGYDVAVVREPMPYGDLAEKRVERFADASDLAGLTIEEREEYEQHVERGHVVYAGVDYAEIVERASDEADVVVWDGGNNELPFVRPDLHVVLADPLRAGDELAFHPGEANLRDADVVVVNKENSASDEQIETVVANVREANPDAEVLHADSVVSVPDPDDVRGKDALVVEDGPSLTHGGTEFGAGTVAAERYDATRLDPRGHAVGSIADTLRKYDHLDRLLPAMGYTDEQIADLEATIRNVDPEVVVAGTPHSLADLVDVDAPIVDVSYRVAFRDTTVGEFLDVHADDLGL
;
A
#
# COMPACT_ATOMS: atom_id res chain seq x y z
N MET A 1 -22.29 26.90 -5.60
CA MET A 1 -21.52 25.92 -4.82
C MET A 1 -21.93 24.54 -5.30
N ARG A 2 -21.00 23.80 -5.91
CA ARG A 2 -21.24 22.43 -6.42
C ARG A 2 -21.26 21.46 -5.22
N ARG A 3 -22.21 20.54 -5.26
CA ARG A 3 -22.32 19.50 -4.22
C ARG A 3 -21.57 18.26 -4.70
N VAL A 4 -20.65 17.78 -3.86
CA VAL A 4 -19.69 16.73 -4.22
C VAL A 4 -19.91 15.48 -3.37
N VAL A 5 -19.93 14.32 -4.00
CA VAL A 5 -19.77 13.01 -3.32
C VAL A 5 -18.36 12.53 -3.63
N ILE A 6 -17.58 12.18 -2.60
CA ILE A 6 -16.25 11.60 -2.78
C ILE A 6 -16.37 10.08 -2.66
N VAL A 7 -15.85 9.35 -3.66
CA VAL A 7 -15.81 7.89 -3.70
C VAL A 7 -14.49 7.43 -3.11
N GLY A 8 -14.58 6.83 -1.94
CA GLY A 8 -13.49 6.44 -1.06
C GLY A 8 -13.75 6.94 0.36
N ALA A 9 -13.23 6.24 1.37
CA ALA A 9 -13.32 6.62 2.77
C ALA A 9 -12.23 5.90 3.59
N ALA A 10 -10.94 6.03 3.16
CA ALA A 10 -9.87 5.30 3.82
C ALA A 10 -8.53 6.07 3.91
N GLY A 11 -8.33 7.11 3.11
CA GLY A 11 -7.04 7.83 3.14
C GLY A 11 -7.01 8.99 2.18
N ARG A 12 -6.74 8.74 0.90
CA ARG A 12 -6.65 9.78 -0.14
C ARG A 12 -7.92 10.63 -0.24
N ASP A 13 -9.06 10.01 -0.12
CA ASP A 13 -10.36 10.68 -0.12
C ASP A 13 -10.46 11.75 0.96
N PHE A 14 -9.98 11.45 2.17
CA PHE A 14 -9.92 12.42 3.28
C PHE A 14 -8.88 13.49 3.00
N HIS A 15 -7.74 13.12 2.42
CA HIS A 15 -6.72 14.09 2.02
C HIS A 15 -7.24 15.05 0.94
N ASP A 16 -7.88 14.51 -0.12
CA ASP A 16 -8.51 15.34 -1.16
C ASP A 16 -9.54 16.29 -0.56
N PHE A 17 -10.36 15.79 0.38
CA PHE A 17 -11.32 16.65 1.09
C PHE A 17 -10.61 17.79 1.83
N LEU A 18 -9.62 17.45 2.65
CA LEU A 18 -8.96 18.43 3.53
C LEU A 18 -8.16 19.49 2.75
N THR A 19 -7.55 19.10 1.62
CA THR A 19 -6.68 19.99 0.83
C THR A 19 -7.45 20.76 -0.25
N VAL A 20 -8.42 20.12 -0.92
CA VAL A 20 -9.06 20.68 -2.12
C VAL A 20 -10.46 21.21 -1.82
N PHE A 21 -11.22 20.54 -0.98
CA PHE A 21 -12.66 20.81 -0.87
C PHE A 21 -13.09 21.49 0.42
N ARG A 22 -12.47 21.23 1.57
CA ARG A 22 -12.93 21.70 2.88
C ARG A 22 -13.15 23.22 2.94
N ASP A 23 -12.19 23.97 2.44
CA ASP A 23 -12.22 25.43 2.50
C ASP A 23 -12.57 26.08 1.14
N SER A 24 -13.08 25.29 0.20
CA SER A 24 -13.43 25.76 -1.13
C SER A 24 -14.75 26.55 -1.13
N PRO A 25 -14.77 27.80 -1.62
CA PRO A 25 -16.04 28.55 -1.70
C PRO A 25 -16.97 28.01 -2.81
N ASP A 26 -16.45 27.20 -3.72
CA ASP A 26 -17.20 26.73 -4.88
C ASP A 26 -17.76 25.32 -4.72
N HIS A 27 -17.27 24.55 -3.75
CA HIS A 27 -17.64 23.16 -3.53
C HIS A 27 -18.13 22.90 -2.12
N ARG A 28 -18.97 21.89 -1.98
CA ARG A 28 -19.38 21.36 -0.66
C ARG A 28 -19.48 19.84 -0.77
N VAL A 29 -18.66 19.13 -0.01
CA VAL A 29 -18.74 17.68 0.08
C VAL A 29 -19.97 17.31 0.91
N VAL A 30 -20.84 16.46 0.38
CA VAL A 30 -22.10 16.09 1.01
C VAL A 30 -22.11 14.65 1.52
N ALA A 31 -21.23 13.80 1.01
CA ALA A 31 -21.06 12.43 1.48
C ALA A 31 -19.72 11.85 0.98
N PHE A 32 -19.22 10.87 1.70
CA PHE A 32 -18.20 9.92 1.22
C PHE A 32 -18.89 8.58 0.96
N THR A 33 -18.29 7.75 0.09
CA THR A 33 -18.73 6.35 -0.02
C THR A 33 -17.56 5.42 0.30
N ALA A 34 -17.83 4.38 1.07
CA ALA A 34 -16.82 3.39 1.45
C ALA A 34 -16.99 2.09 0.66
N ALA A 35 -15.93 1.64 0.01
CA ALA A 35 -15.87 0.32 -0.60
C ALA A 35 -15.86 -0.75 0.51
N PRO A 36 -16.25 -2.00 0.21
CA PRO A 36 -16.16 -3.06 1.21
C PRO A 36 -14.73 -3.18 1.78
N GLY A 37 -14.61 -3.14 3.09
CA GLY A 37 -13.33 -3.21 3.79
C GLY A 37 -12.69 -1.86 4.12
N GLN A 38 -13.22 -0.77 3.59
CA GLN A 38 -12.73 0.58 3.93
C GLN A 38 -13.40 1.13 5.20
N ASN A 39 -12.65 1.94 5.93
CA ASN A 39 -13.14 2.75 7.06
C ASN A 39 -13.95 1.96 8.08
N LEU A 40 -13.41 0.82 8.51
CA LEU A 40 -14.05 -0.01 9.52
C LEU A 40 -13.80 0.56 10.92
N GLY A 41 -14.86 0.66 11.72
CA GLY A 41 -14.76 1.00 13.14
C GLY A 41 -14.34 -0.21 13.98
N GLU A 42 -14.23 -0.01 15.29
CA GLU A 42 -13.83 -1.06 16.25
C GLU A 42 -14.70 -2.33 16.19
N THR A 43 -15.93 -2.20 15.71
CA THR A 43 -16.87 -3.33 15.60
C THR A 43 -16.84 -4.03 14.25
N GLY A 44 -15.99 -3.56 13.32
CA GLY A 44 -15.94 -4.06 11.95
C GLY A 44 -17.03 -3.50 11.04
N ASP A 45 -17.86 -2.60 11.54
CA ASP A 45 -18.85 -1.87 10.73
C ASP A 45 -18.24 -0.54 10.25
N HIS A 46 -18.74 0.00 9.15
CA HIS A 46 -18.26 1.30 8.64
C HIS A 46 -18.54 2.41 9.65
N THR A 47 -17.58 3.34 9.80
CA THR A 47 -17.77 4.59 10.53
C THR A 47 -18.89 5.39 9.84
N ALA A 48 -19.83 5.87 10.62
CA ALA A 48 -21.04 6.53 10.06
C ALA A 48 -20.76 7.90 9.44
N ALA A 49 -19.69 8.59 9.88
CA ALA A 49 -19.39 9.93 9.38
C ALA A 49 -17.92 10.30 9.57
N PHE A 50 -17.39 11.08 8.65
CA PHE A 50 -16.13 11.80 8.83
C PHE A 50 -16.35 12.85 9.92
N PRO A 51 -15.47 12.93 10.94
CA PRO A 51 -15.77 13.71 12.14
C PRO A 51 -15.85 15.23 11.93
N ALA A 52 -16.80 15.87 12.63
CA ALA A 52 -17.04 17.31 12.54
C ALA A 52 -15.81 18.14 12.89
N GLU A 53 -14.98 17.64 13.81
CA GLU A 53 -13.73 18.27 14.25
C GLU A 53 -12.75 18.50 13.10
N LEU A 54 -12.73 17.58 12.14
CA LEU A 54 -11.86 17.63 10.96
C LEU A 54 -12.59 18.27 9.76
N ALA A 55 -13.91 18.12 9.71
CA ALA A 55 -14.74 18.57 8.59
C ALA A 55 -14.89 20.08 8.53
N GLY A 56 -14.74 20.77 9.68
CA GLY A 56 -14.79 22.23 9.74
C GLY A 56 -16.19 22.82 9.93
N PRO A 57 -16.29 24.15 10.04
CA PRO A 57 -17.54 24.81 10.45
C PRO A 57 -18.73 24.64 9.50
N ASP A 58 -18.47 24.31 8.24
CA ASP A 58 -19.54 24.08 7.26
C ASP A 58 -20.21 22.71 7.43
N HIS A 59 -19.60 21.83 8.23
CA HIS A 59 -20.08 20.46 8.50
C HIS A 59 -20.17 20.21 10.02
N PRO A 60 -21.03 20.92 10.75
CA PRO A 60 -21.09 20.82 12.22
C PRO A 60 -21.51 19.44 12.74
N ASP A 61 -22.09 18.59 11.90
CA ASP A 61 -22.50 17.24 12.25
C ASP A 61 -21.59 16.17 11.58
N GLY A 62 -20.47 16.61 10.98
CA GLY A 62 -19.60 15.75 10.18
C GLY A 62 -20.15 15.54 8.76
N ILE A 63 -19.51 14.64 8.00
CA ILE A 63 -19.91 14.32 6.64
C ILE A 63 -20.27 12.81 6.60
N PRO A 64 -21.48 12.43 6.19
CA PRO A 64 -21.88 11.02 6.20
C PRO A 64 -21.01 10.16 5.31
N ILE A 65 -20.75 8.93 5.77
CA ILE A 65 -20.06 7.89 5.00
C ILE A 65 -21.10 6.78 4.76
N VAL A 66 -21.36 6.47 3.48
CA VAL A 66 -22.34 5.45 3.09
C VAL A 66 -21.64 4.34 2.29
N PRO A 67 -22.20 3.14 2.21
CA PRO A 67 -21.61 2.09 1.36
C PRO A 67 -21.54 2.54 -0.11
N GLU A 68 -20.45 2.20 -0.81
CA GLU A 68 -20.30 2.54 -2.24
C GLU A 68 -21.45 1.98 -3.10
N SER A 69 -22.05 0.88 -2.68
CA SER A 69 -23.23 0.31 -3.36
C SER A 69 -24.43 1.27 -3.38
N GLU A 70 -24.41 2.30 -2.52
CA GLU A 70 -25.47 3.32 -2.41
C GLU A 70 -25.12 4.63 -3.13
N LEU A 71 -24.05 4.65 -3.97
CA LEU A 71 -23.59 5.86 -4.67
C LEU A 71 -24.71 6.61 -5.38
N GLU A 72 -25.54 5.92 -6.17
CA GLU A 72 -26.64 6.55 -6.93
C GLU A 72 -27.69 7.16 -6.00
N ALA A 73 -27.96 6.47 -4.88
CA ALA A 73 -28.90 6.97 -3.87
C ALA A 73 -28.34 8.23 -3.19
N ALA A 74 -27.04 8.25 -2.87
CA ALA A 74 -26.37 9.41 -2.28
C ALA A 74 -26.38 10.62 -3.23
N ILE A 75 -26.15 10.39 -4.53
CA ILE A 75 -26.25 11.43 -5.56
C ILE A 75 -27.66 12.06 -5.57
N ASP A 76 -28.69 11.23 -5.61
CA ASP A 76 -30.08 11.69 -5.68
C ASP A 76 -30.48 12.39 -4.36
N GLU A 77 -30.22 11.77 -3.21
CA GLU A 77 -30.63 12.27 -1.89
C GLU A 77 -30.00 13.64 -1.59
N HIS A 78 -28.70 13.78 -1.88
CA HIS A 78 -27.98 15.02 -1.58
C HIS A 78 -27.99 16.01 -2.75
N GLY A 79 -28.53 15.62 -3.92
CA GLY A 79 -28.51 16.44 -5.13
C GLY A 79 -27.09 16.78 -5.55
N ALA A 80 -26.24 15.78 -5.62
CA ALA A 80 -24.84 15.98 -5.94
C ALA A 80 -24.64 16.34 -7.43
N ASP A 81 -23.82 17.35 -7.68
CA ASP A 81 -23.47 17.83 -9.01
C ASP A 81 -22.26 17.09 -9.58
N GLU A 82 -21.43 16.51 -8.69
CA GLU A 82 -20.12 15.98 -9.04
C GLU A 82 -19.77 14.80 -8.13
N VAL A 83 -19.16 13.79 -8.72
CA VAL A 83 -18.56 12.64 -8.03
C VAL A 83 -17.05 12.71 -8.23
N VAL A 84 -16.30 12.68 -7.15
CA VAL A 84 -14.84 12.68 -7.15
C VAL A 84 -14.37 11.28 -6.77
N PHE A 85 -13.54 10.67 -7.61
CA PHE A 85 -12.97 9.35 -7.35
C PHE A 85 -11.62 9.51 -6.65
N SER A 86 -11.45 8.88 -5.49
CA SER A 86 -10.31 9.13 -4.61
C SER A 86 -9.80 7.86 -3.90
N TYR A 87 -9.70 6.72 -4.60
CA TYR A 87 -8.97 5.59 -4.04
C TYR A 87 -8.14 4.86 -5.11
N SER A 88 -7.28 3.96 -4.70
CA SER A 88 -6.16 3.48 -5.50
C SER A 88 -6.17 1.97 -5.74
N ASP A 89 -5.23 1.54 -6.58
CA ASP A 89 -4.90 0.16 -6.95
C ASP A 89 -6.10 -0.59 -7.55
N VAL A 90 -6.85 0.13 -8.37
CA VAL A 90 -8.00 -0.38 -9.12
C VAL A 90 -7.77 -0.25 -10.61
N SER A 91 -8.37 -1.14 -11.40
CA SER A 91 -8.23 -1.08 -12.86
C SER A 91 -8.90 0.17 -13.43
N HIS A 92 -8.41 0.65 -14.56
CA HIS A 92 -9.06 1.74 -15.31
C HIS A 92 -10.51 1.39 -15.66
N GLU A 93 -10.79 0.11 -15.88
CA GLU A 93 -12.15 -0.37 -16.15
C GLU A 93 -13.07 -0.11 -14.95
N GLU A 94 -12.62 -0.42 -13.74
CA GLU A 94 -13.36 -0.16 -12.50
C GLU A 94 -13.62 1.33 -12.30
N VAL A 95 -12.59 2.17 -12.49
CA VAL A 95 -12.76 3.64 -12.41
C VAL A 95 -13.85 4.10 -13.37
N MET A 96 -13.84 3.59 -14.62
CA MET A 96 -14.83 3.99 -15.63
C MET A 96 -16.23 3.39 -15.39
N HIS A 97 -16.33 2.28 -14.65
CA HIS A 97 -17.64 1.79 -14.21
C HIS A 97 -18.24 2.73 -13.15
N VAL A 98 -17.44 3.20 -12.20
CA VAL A 98 -17.88 4.21 -11.21
C VAL A 98 -18.27 5.51 -11.93
N ALA A 99 -17.45 5.96 -12.88
CA ALA A 99 -17.76 7.14 -13.70
C ALA A 99 -19.10 6.99 -14.42
N SER A 100 -19.35 5.81 -15.01
CA SER A 100 -20.60 5.55 -15.74
C SER A 100 -21.82 5.57 -14.81
N ARG A 101 -21.68 5.07 -13.59
CA ARG A 101 -22.74 5.13 -12.56
C ARG A 101 -23.04 6.59 -12.19
N ALA A 102 -22.01 7.40 -11.95
CA ALA A 102 -22.15 8.83 -11.63
C ALA A 102 -22.85 9.60 -12.76
N LEU A 103 -22.38 9.40 -14.01
CA LEU A 103 -22.96 10.07 -15.19
C LEU A 103 -24.42 9.65 -15.42
N ALA A 104 -24.73 8.37 -15.24
CA ALA A 104 -26.10 7.88 -15.38
C ALA A 104 -27.04 8.44 -14.31
N ALA A 105 -26.51 8.75 -13.13
CA ALA A 105 -27.23 9.39 -12.03
C ALA A 105 -27.32 10.91 -12.19
N GLY A 106 -26.66 11.49 -13.20
CA GLY A 106 -26.74 12.93 -13.51
C GLY A 106 -25.64 13.80 -12.93
N ALA A 107 -24.62 13.20 -12.32
CA ALA A 107 -23.48 13.93 -11.76
C ALA A 107 -22.28 13.90 -12.74
N ASP A 108 -21.46 14.95 -12.73
CA ASP A 108 -20.16 14.93 -13.40
C ASP A 108 -19.20 13.99 -12.67
N PHE A 109 -18.14 13.55 -13.34
CA PHE A 109 -17.11 12.69 -12.73
C PHE A 109 -15.74 13.36 -12.82
N ARG A 110 -14.97 13.29 -11.72
CA ARG A 110 -13.66 13.93 -11.61
C ARG A 110 -12.68 13.05 -10.83
N VAL A 111 -11.41 13.14 -11.20
CA VAL A 111 -10.26 12.64 -10.42
C VAL A 111 -9.39 13.85 -10.11
N VAL A 112 -8.95 14.00 -8.85
CA VAL A 112 -8.09 15.12 -8.43
C VAL A 112 -6.65 14.82 -8.86
N GLY A 113 -6.00 15.79 -9.50
CA GLY A 113 -4.61 15.68 -9.94
C GLY A 113 -3.61 16.25 -8.93
N PRO A 114 -2.32 15.91 -9.10
CA PRO A 114 -1.27 16.32 -8.16
C PRO A 114 -1.21 17.81 -7.85
N ASP A 115 -1.34 18.67 -8.87
CA ASP A 115 -1.23 20.13 -8.70
C ASP A 115 -2.23 20.71 -7.69
N GLU A 116 -3.37 20.04 -7.47
CA GLU A 116 -4.41 20.53 -6.55
C GLU A 116 -4.26 19.95 -5.15
N MET A 117 -3.69 18.73 -5.02
CA MET A 117 -3.71 18.02 -3.75
C MET A 117 -2.34 17.89 -3.07
N GLN A 118 -1.26 18.06 -3.81
CA GLN A 118 0.08 17.94 -3.22
C GLN A 118 0.42 19.10 -2.31
N LEU A 119 1.02 18.75 -1.19
CA LEU A 119 1.54 19.69 -0.19
C LEU A 119 3.02 19.93 -0.45
N ASP A 120 3.48 21.15 -0.23
CA ASP A 120 4.90 21.49 -0.31
C ASP A 120 5.55 21.26 1.06
N ALA A 121 6.63 20.49 1.12
CA ALA A 121 7.42 20.32 2.33
C ALA A 121 8.46 21.44 2.45
N GLY A 122 8.98 21.65 3.63
CA GLY A 122 10.04 22.64 3.86
C GLY A 122 11.45 22.07 3.63
N VAL A 123 11.54 20.78 3.32
CA VAL A 123 12.78 20.01 3.13
C VAL A 123 12.63 19.13 1.89
N PRO A 124 13.74 18.60 1.34
CA PRO A 124 13.69 17.69 0.19
C PRO A 124 12.78 16.47 0.42
N VAL A 125 12.09 16.06 -0.65
CA VAL A 125 11.14 14.95 -0.62
C VAL A 125 11.55 13.87 -1.64
N LEU A 126 11.79 12.67 -1.14
CA LEU A 126 11.96 11.47 -1.97
C LEU A 126 10.64 10.67 -1.92
N ALA A 127 9.93 10.55 -3.02
CA ALA A 127 8.73 9.70 -3.07
C ALA A 127 9.09 8.34 -3.65
N VAL A 128 8.60 7.28 -3.01
CA VAL A 128 8.75 5.90 -3.49
C VAL A 128 7.35 5.31 -3.63
N ASP A 129 6.94 5.10 -4.85
CA ASP A 129 5.63 4.54 -5.19
C ASP A 129 5.77 3.30 -6.06
N ALA A 130 4.68 2.73 -6.49
CA ALA A 130 4.67 1.58 -7.37
C ALA A 130 3.45 1.63 -8.29
N VAL A 131 3.55 0.93 -9.41
CA VAL A 131 2.41 0.82 -10.34
C VAL A 131 1.28 -0.06 -9.79
N ARG A 132 1.61 -0.97 -8.87
CA ARG A 132 0.66 -1.90 -8.22
C ARG A 132 1.17 -2.31 -6.83
N THR A 133 0.23 -2.69 -5.97
CA THR A 133 0.55 -3.36 -4.70
C THR A 133 1.37 -4.64 -5.00
N GLY A 134 2.38 -4.88 -4.18
CA GLY A 134 3.24 -6.07 -4.32
C GLY A 134 4.44 -5.91 -5.24
N CYS A 135 4.68 -4.75 -5.85
CA CYS A 135 5.87 -4.52 -6.70
C CYS A 135 7.21 -4.53 -5.91
N GLY A 136 7.14 -4.46 -4.58
CA GLY A 136 8.34 -4.53 -3.72
C GLY A 136 8.81 -3.18 -3.19
N LYS A 137 7.93 -2.21 -3.16
CA LYS A 137 8.19 -0.82 -2.72
C LYS A 137 8.83 -0.74 -1.32
N SER A 138 8.35 -1.47 -0.34
CA SER A 138 8.85 -1.49 1.06
C SER A 138 10.33 -1.85 1.19
N GLN A 139 10.94 -2.35 0.17
CA GLN A 139 12.40 -2.63 0.12
C GLN A 139 13.24 -1.45 -0.40
N UNK A 140 12.67 -0.58 -0.90
CA UNK A 140 13.39 0.47 -1.56
C UNK A 140 13.59 1.64 -0.66
N UNK A 141 13.41 1.43 0.42
CA UNK A 141 13.54 2.51 1.26
C UNK A 141 14.93 3.02 1.27
N UNK A 142 15.16 3.85 0.89
CA UNK A 142 16.34 4.55 0.85
C UNK A 142 16.63 5.17 2.16
N UNK A 143 15.90 5.10 2.98
CA UNK A 143 16.03 5.57 4.26
C UNK A 143 17.26 5.16 4.97
N GLY A 144 17.66 4.05 4.97
CA GLY A 144 18.90 3.58 5.60
C GLY A 144 20.17 4.19 5.02
N GLU A 145 20.25 4.36 3.71
CA GLU A 145 21.41 4.99 3.07
C GLU A 145 21.48 6.49 3.40
N LEU A 146 20.36 7.17 3.40
CA LEU A 146 20.29 8.60 3.79
C LEU A 146 20.76 8.79 5.23
N GLN A 147 20.29 7.95 6.15
CA GLN A 147 20.76 7.98 7.56
C GLN A 147 22.26 7.67 7.68
N SER A 148 22.75 6.72 6.88
CA SER A 148 24.19 6.39 6.91
C SER A 148 25.08 7.56 6.47
N ARG A 149 24.50 8.48 5.68
CA ARG A 149 25.16 9.72 5.24
C ARG A 149 25.03 10.86 6.27
N GLY A 150 24.23 10.63 7.32
CA GLY A 150 24.09 11.57 8.42
C GLY A 150 22.88 12.48 8.36
N TYR A 151 21.93 12.19 7.46
CA TYR A 151 20.67 12.94 7.38
C TYR A 151 19.64 12.39 8.38
N ASP A 152 18.91 13.28 9.04
CA ASP A 152 17.73 12.91 9.80
C ASP A 152 16.57 12.70 8.80
N VAL A 153 15.92 11.53 8.84
CA VAL A 153 14.91 11.13 7.87
C VAL A 153 13.57 10.89 8.57
N ALA A 154 12.51 11.51 8.07
CA ALA A 154 11.13 11.21 8.48
C ALA A 154 10.41 10.50 7.33
N VAL A 155 9.79 9.38 7.62
CA VAL A 155 8.91 8.68 6.67
C VAL A 155 7.50 9.22 6.84
N VAL A 156 6.88 9.66 5.77
CA VAL A 156 5.46 10.04 5.75
C VAL A 156 4.74 8.94 4.98
N ARG A 157 3.79 8.31 5.64
CA ARG A 157 3.09 7.16 5.07
C ARG A 157 1.58 7.38 5.07
N GLU A 158 0.91 6.94 4.01
CA GLU A 158 -0.54 6.93 3.95
C GLU A 158 -1.05 5.74 4.77
N PRO A 159 -1.82 5.98 5.82
CA PRO A 159 -2.43 4.90 6.58
C PRO A 159 -3.79 4.53 6.00
N MET A 160 -4.30 3.40 6.44
CA MET A 160 -5.74 3.14 6.43
C MET A 160 -6.19 3.33 7.89
N PRO A 161 -6.65 4.52 8.26
CA PRO A 161 -6.95 4.78 9.66
C PRO A 161 -8.21 4.02 10.10
N TYR A 162 -8.07 3.28 11.18
CA TYR A 162 -9.17 2.55 11.82
C TYR A 162 -9.59 3.28 13.09
N GLY A 163 -10.88 3.25 13.42
CA GLY A 163 -11.39 3.81 14.67
C GLY A 163 -11.63 5.31 14.61
N ASP A 164 -11.17 6.04 15.62
CA ASP A 164 -11.47 7.49 15.76
C ASP A 164 -10.51 8.34 14.93
N LEU A 165 -10.97 8.81 13.77
CA LEU A 165 -10.18 9.64 12.86
C LEU A 165 -9.73 10.97 13.48
N ALA A 166 -10.49 11.53 14.43
CA ALA A 166 -10.12 12.77 15.08
C ALA A 166 -8.95 12.59 16.06
N GLU A 167 -8.91 11.43 16.73
CA GLU A 167 -7.78 11.06 17.60
C GLU A 167 -6.53 10.75 16.77
N LYS A 168 -6.71 10.19 15.57
CA LYS A 168 -5.63 9.82 14.64
C LYS A 168 -5.28 10.96 13.67
N ARG A 169 -5.54 12.19 14.04
CA ARG A 169 -5.27 13.35 13.20
C ARG A 169 -3.80 13.43 12.74
N VAL A 170 -2.86 13.27 13.68
CA VAL A 170 -1.41 13.16 13.43
C VAL A 170 -0.84 12.12 14.39
N GLU A 171 -0.23 11.11 13.85
CA GLU A 171 0.45 10.06 14.62
C GLU A 171 1.95 10.10 14.29
N ARG A 172 2.78 9.79 15.28
CA ARG A 172 4.24 9.75 15.15
C ARG A 172 4.77 8.52 15.87
N PHE A 173 5.51 7.71 15.16
CA PHE A 173 6.07 6.45 15.66
C PHE A 173 7.60 6.49 15.54
N ALA A 174 8.29 6.42 16.66
CA ALA A 174 9.77 6.45 16.70
C ALA A 174 10.33 5.31 17.55
N ASP A 175 9.55 4.79 18.47
CA ASP A 175 9.96 3.72 19.39
C ASP A 175 8.92 2.59 19.37
N ALA A 176 9.33 1.38 19.71
CA ALA A 176 8.44 0.23 19.84
C ALA A 176 7.26 0.48 20.80
N SER A 177 7.43 1.37 21.79
CA SER A 177 6.34 1.74 22.71
C SER A 177 5.23 2.54 22.02
N ASP A 178 5.54 3.25 20.93
CA ASP A 178 4.55 4.04 20.19
C ASP A 178 3.59 3.12 19.39
N LEU A 179 4.04 1.89 19.12
CA LEU A 179 3.24 0.89 18.40
C LEU A 179 2.21 0.19 19.29
N ALA A 180 2.22 0.49 20.60
CA ALA A 180 1.30 -0.16 21.55
C ALA A 180 -0.13 0.34 21.31
N GLY A 181 -1.05 -0.59 21.13
CA GLY A 181 -2.47 -0.26 20.93
C GLY A 181 -2.90 -0.18 19.47
N LEU A 182 -1.96 -0.29 18.55
CA LEU A 182 -2.28 -0.37 17.12
C LEU A 182 -2.90 -1.71 16.78
N THR A 183 -3.75 -1.74 15.77
CA THR A 183 -4.21 -2.99 15.16
C THR A 183 -3.01 -3.70 14.52
N ILE A 184 -3.18 -4.96 14.17
CA ILE A 184 -2.12 -5.75 13.49
C ILE A 184 -1.77 -5.07 12.17
N GLU A 185 -2.78 -4.66 11.40
CA GLU A 185 -2.60 -4.00 10.10
C GLU A 185 -1.82 -2.68 10.23
N GLU A 186 -2.20 -1.84 11.18
CA GLU A 186 -1.50 -0.57 11.42
C GLU A 186 -0.05 -0.83 11.83
N ARG A 187 0.15 -1.81 12.70
CA ARG A 187 1.49 -2.17 13.15
C ARG A 187 2.35 -2.65 11.98
N GLU A 188 1.78 -3.43 11.07
CA GLU A 188 2.42 -3.89 9.84
C GLU A 188 3.00 -2.74 9.01
N GLU A 189 2.32 -1.64 8.97
CA GLU A 189 2.74 -0.49 8.17
C GLU A 189 3.92 0.26 8.77
N TYR A 190 4.07 0.26 10.11
CA TYR A 190 5.03 1.12 10.79
C TYR A 190 6.22 0.38 11.44
N GLU A 191 5.98 -0.84 11.91
CA GLU A 191 6.97 -1.58 12.73
C GLU A 191 8.32 -1.74 12.04
N GLN A 192 8.33 -2.07 10.76
CA GLN A 192 9.56 -2.25 10.00
C GLN A 192 10.42 -0.99 9.96
N HIS A 193 9.79 0.17 9.89
CA HIS A 193 10.50 1.45 9.91
C HIS A 193 11.05 1.73 11.30
N VAL A 194 10.22 1.59 12.33
CA VAL A 194 10.60 1.83 13.73
C VAL A 194 11.74 0.91 14.15
N GLU A 195 11.69 -0.38 13.78
CA GLU A 195 12.75 -1.35 14.08
C GLU A 195 14.11 -0.97 13.47
N ARG A 196 14.06 -0.29 12.33
CA ARG A 196 15.29 0.22 11.65
C ARG A 196 15.73 1.60 12.14
N GLY A 197 15.02 2.14 13.13
CA GLY A 197 15.35 3.45 13.72
C GLY A 197 14.83 4.65 12.90
N HIS A 198 13.84 4.44 12.04
CA HIS A 198 13.21 5.52 11.29
C HIS A 198 12.05 6.11 12.09
N VAL A 199 11.83 7.41 11.96
CA VAL A 199 10.63 8.06 12.47
C VAL A 199 9.57 8.00 11.38
N VAL A 200 8.36 7.57 11.75
CA VAL A 200 7.23 7.46 10.81
C VAL A 200 6.13 8.43 11.25
N TYR A 201 5.59 9.16 10.30
CA TYR A 201 4.40 9.99 10.46
C TYR A 201 3.26 9.43 9.62
N ALA A 202 2.08 9.38 10.21
CA ALA A 202 0.85 8.92 9.57
C ALA A 202 -0.34 9.66 10.16
N GLY A 203 -1.53 9.45 9.63
CA GLY A 203 -2.75 10.03 10.17
C GLY A 203 -3.67 10.60 9.10
N VAL A 204 -4.49 11.58 9.48
CA VAL A 204 -5.53 12.12 8.59
C VAL A 204 -5.16 13.49 8.03
N ASP A 205 -4.52 14.35 8.83
CA ASP A 205 -4.22 15.77 8.47
C ASP A 205 -2.77 15.88 7.96
N TYR A 206 -2.58 15.62 6.65
CA TYR A 206 -1.25 15.64 6.03
C TYR A 206 -0.61 17.03 6.01
N ALA A 207 -1.39 18.12 6.07
CA ALA A 207 -0.81 19.44 6.17
C ALA A 207 -0.02 19.58 7.48
N GLU A 208 -0.62 19.14 8.59
CA GLU A 208 0.05 19.15 9.90
C GLU A 208 1.16 18.08 9.98
N ILE A 209 0.95 16.89 9.38
CA ILE A 209 1.94 15.80 9.31
C ILE A 209 3.22 16.30 8.63
N VAL A 210 3.09 16.89 7.44
CA VAL A 210 4.22 17.37 6.63
C VAL A 210 4.98 18.49 7.37
N GLU A 211 4.25 19.41 8.00
CA GLU A 211 4.85 20.48 8.81
C GLU A 211 5.71 19.87 9.93
N ARG A 212 5.17 18.92 10.69
CA ARG A 212 5.90 18.29 11.80
C ARG A 212 7.09 17.46 11.33
N ALA A 213 6.91 16.70 10.26
CA ALA A 213 7.99 15.89 9.68
C ALA A 213 9.14 16.78 9.20
N SER A 214 8.82 17.88 8.52
CA SER A 214 9.82 18.84 8.02
C SER A 214 10.56 19.58 9.14
N ASP A 215 9.90 19.77 10.30
CA ASP A 215 10.53 20.45 11.45
C ASP A 215 11.58 19.58 12.14
N GLU A 216 11.53 18.24 11.99
CA GLU A 216 12.48 17.36 12.67
C GLU A 216 13.41 16.57 11.75
N ALA A 217 13.22 16.65 10.42
CA ALA A 217 14.00 15.87 9.47
C ALA A 217 14.72 16.76 8.44
N ASP A 218 15.84 16.28 7.93
CA ASP A 218 16.56 16.90 6.81
C ASP A 218 15.94 16.49 5.47
N VAL A 219 15.31 15.28 5.43
CA VAL A 219 14.68 14.71 4.23
C VAL A 219 13.40 14.00 4.64
N VAL A 220 12.33 14.26 3.90
CA VAL A 220 11.08 13.49 4.01
C VAL A 220 11.07 12.39 2.95
N VAL A 221 10.75 11.18 3.36
CA VAL A 221 10.51 10.07 2.42
C VAL A 221 9.01 9.78 2.41
N TRP A 222 8.37 10.00 1.27
CA TRP A 222 6.99 9.56 1.07
C TRP A 222 7.01 8.07 0.75
N ASP A 223 6.37 7.26 1.58
CA ASP A 223 6.15 5.84 1.34
C ASP A 223 4.67 5.65 1.00
N GLY A 224 4.34 5.68 -0.27
CA GLY A 224 2.97 5.58 -0.74
C GLY A 224 2.36 4.21 -0.47
N GLY A 225 1.50 4.11 0.55
CA GLY A 225 0.95 2.85 1.07
C GLY A 225 0.28 2.00 -0.01
N ASN A 226 -0.81 2.47 -0.56
CA ASN A 226 -1.60 1.77 -1.59
C ASN A 226 -1.32 2.29 -3.00
N ASN A 227 -0.09 2.75 -3.24
CA ASN A 227 0.35 3.28 -4.54
C ASN A 227 -0.46 4.50 -4.98
N GLU A 228 -0.79 5.33 -4.01
CA GLU A 228 -1.45 6.62 -4.24
C GLU A 228 -0.50 7.58 -4.98
N LEU A 229 -1.07 8.62 -5.57
CA LEU A 229 -0.28 9.77 -5.96
C LEU A 229 0.34 10.36 -4.68
N PRO A 230 1.62 10.76 -4.69
CA PRO A 230 2.22 11.35 -3.49
C PRO A 230 1.43 12.56 -2.97
N PHE A 231 1.12 12.57 -1.67
CA PHE A 231 0.44 13.71 -1.03
C PHE A 231 1.40 14.87 -0.80
N VAL A 232 2.69 14.59 -0.83
CA VAL A 232 3.76 15.58 -0.69
C VAL A 232 4.48 15.69 -2.03
N ARG A 233 4.66 16.91 -2.54
CA ARG A 233 5.31 17.14 -3.83
C ARG A 233 6.74 16.62 -3.79
N PRO A 234 7.10 15.63 -4.62
CA PRO A 234 8.45 15.08 -4.58
C PRO A 234 9.46 15.97 -5.32
N ASP A 235 10.69 15.97 -4.83
CA ASP A 235 11.88 16.48 -5.54
C ASP A 235 12.49 15.36 -6.39
N LEU A 236 12.26 14.09 -5.97
CA LEU A 236 12.65 12.90 -6.74
C LEU A 236 11.54 11.85 -6.58
N HIS A 237 10.92 11.45 -7.68
CA HIS A 237 9.84 10.46 -7.70
C HIS A 237 10.32 9.13 -8.29
N VAL A 238 10.40 8.10 -7.46
CA VAL A 238 10.84 6.74 -7.83
C VAL A 238 9.62 5.82 -7.86
N VAL A 239 9.38 5.15 -8.98
CA VAL A 239 8.20 4.28 -9.16
C VAL A 239 8.66 2.86 -9.52
N LEU A 240 8.18 1.85 -8.78
CA LEU A 240 8.50 0.46 -9.03
C LEU A 240 7.48 -0.18 -9.98
N ALA A 241 7.99 -0.91 -10.98
CA ALA A 241 7.20 -1.73 -11.90
C ALA A 241 7.56 -3.21 -11.74
N ASP A 242 6.60 -4.10 -12.01
CA ASP A 242 6.72 -5.54 -11.74
C ASP A 242 6.51 -6.35 -13.03
N PRO A 243 7.59 -6.87 -13.65
CA PRO A 243 7.45 -7.62 -14.89
C PRO A 243 6.70 -8.95 -14.77
N LEU A 244 6.48 -9.46 -13.54
CA LEU A 244 5.63 -10.63 -13.35
C LEU A 244 4.16 -10.34 -13.71
N ARG A 245 3.79 -9.05 -13.75
CA ARG A 245 2.45 -8.58 -14.13
C ARG A 245 2.55 -7.54 -15.25
N ALA A 246 3.36 -7.87 -16.27
CA ALA A 246 3.60 -6.98 -17.41
C ALA A 246 2.28 -6.52 -18.05
N GLY A 247 2.10 -5.21 -18.19
CA GLY A 247 0.89 -4.57 -18.68
C GLY A 247 0.07 -3.87 -17.59
N ASP A 248 0.22 -4.28 -16.32
CA ASP A 248 -0.49 -3.65 -15.20
C ASP A 248 -0.06 -2.18 -15.03
N GLU A 249 1.19 -1.85 -15.39
CA GLU A 249 1.73 -0.49 -15.31
C GLU A 249 0.97 0.52 -16.18
N LEU A 250 0.16 0.04 -17.13
CA LEU A 250 -0.69 0.89 -18.00
C LEU A 250 -2.19 0.62 -17.81
N ALA A 251 -2.56 -0.21 -16.85
CA ALA A 251 -3.94 -0.67 -16.71
C ALA A 251 -4.59 -0.29 -15.37
N PHE A 252 -3.82 0.25 -14.43
CA PHE A 252 -4.30 0.52 -13.07
C PHE A 252 -4.15 1.99 -12.66
N HIS A 253 -5.11 2.43 -11.85
CA HIS A 253 -5.16 3.79 -11.28
C HIS A 253 -4.75 3.75 -9.80
N PRO A 254 -3.90 4.70 -9.36
CA PRO A 254 -3.19 5.72 -10.12
C PRO A 254 -1.80 5.29 -10.62
N GLY A 255 -1.49 3.99 -10.59
CA GLY A 255 -0.19 3.46 -10.99
C GLY A 255 0.33 3.99 -12.33
N GLU A 256 -0.55 4.08 -13.35
CA GLU A 256 -0.14 4.66 -14.64
C GLU A 256 0.19 6.15 -14.49
N ALA A 257 -0.53 6.89 -13.64
CA ALA A 257 -0.23 8.31 -13.42
C ALA A 257 1.14 8.46 -12.73
N ASN A 258 1.42 7.63 -11.72
CA ASN A 258 2.73 7.59 -11.07
C ASN A 258 3.83 7.27 -12.09
N LEU A 259 3.63 6.26 -12.93
CA LEU A 259 4.58 5.89 -13.98
C LEU A 259 4.90 7.07 -14.92
N ARG A 260 3.88 7.81 -15.33
CA ARG A 260 4.02 8.94 -16.25
C ARG A 260 4.71 10.16 -15.63
N ASP A 261 4.62 10.27 -14.29
CA ASP A 261 5.19 11.38 -13.51
C ASP A 261 6.57 11.04 -12.91
N ALA A 262 6.99 9.79 -12.97
CA ALA A 262 8.24 9.32 -12.36
C ALA A 262 9.48 9.94 -12.97
N ASP A 263 10.44 10.34 -12.13
CA ASP A 263 11.81 10.66 -12.57
C ASP A 263 12.59 9.37 -12.85
N VAL A 264 12.35 8.35 -12.01
CA VAL A 264 13.04 7.06 -12.08
C VAL A 264 12.03 5.92 -12.00
N VAL A 265 12.11 4.97 -12.93
CA VAL A 265 11.31 3.75 -12.88
C VAL A 265 12.23 2.56 -12.60
N VAL A 266 11.96 1.83 -11.53
CA VAL A 266 12.72 0.62 -11.16
C VAL A 266 11.92 -0.60 -11.60
N VAL A 267 12.42 -1.31 -12.61
CA VAL A 267 11.87 -2.61 -13.04
C VAL A 267 12.42 -3.66 -12.06
N ASN A 268 11.59 -4.07 -11.10
CA ASN A 268 11.99 -4.94 -10.00
C ASN A 268 11.66 -6.41 -10.29
N LYS A 269 12.17 -7.34 -9.49
CA LYS A 269 11.89 -8.79 -9.58
C LYS A 269 12.34 -9.43 -10.90
N GLU A 270 13.28 -8.83 -11.62
CA GLU A 270 13.76 -9.38 -12.89
C GLU A 270 14.37 -10.78 -12.75
N ASN A 271 14.89 -11.11 -11.56
CA ASN A 271 15.41 -12.46 -11.26
C ASN A 271 14.32 -13.55 -11.24
N SER A 272 13.05 -13.16 -11.24
CA SER A 272 11.90 -14.08 -11.23
C SER A 272 11.07 -14.02 -12.52
N ALA A 273 11.37 -13.08 -13.41
CA ALA A 273 10.61 -12.81 -14.63
C ALA A 273 11.34 -13.35 -15.87
N SER A 274 10.60 -13.57 -16.94
CA SER A 274 11.19 -13.91 -18.25
C SER A 274 11.70 -12.66 -18.97
N ASP A 275 12.66 -12.84 -19.89
CA ASP A 275 13.17 -11.73 -20.72
C ASP A 275 12.02 -11.02 -21.46
N GLU A 276 11.03 -11.75 -21.96
CA GLU A 276 9.87 -11.19 -22.68
C GLU A 276 9.02 -10.26 -21.78
N GLN A 277 8.80 -10.65 -20.52
CA GLN A 277 8.07 -9.84 -19.55
C GLN A 277 8.83 -8.55 -19.23
N ILE A 278 10.15 -8.68 -19.00
CA ILE A 278 11.02 -7.51 -18.72
C ILE A 278 11.00 -6.55 -19.91
N GLU A 279 11.22 -7.07 -21.13
CA GLU A 279 11.20 -6.25 -22.36
C GLU A 279 9.87 -5.54 -22.55
N THR A 280 8.75 -6.20 -22.22
CA THR A 280 7.40 -5.62 -22.31
C THR A 280 7.26 -4.43 -21.39
N VAL A 281 7.61 -4.58 -20.10
CA VAL A 281 7.52 -3.48 -19.12
C VAL A 281 8.43 -2.32 -19.54
N VAL A 282 9.68 -2.61 -19.90
CA VAL A 282 10.62 -1.56 -20.32
C VAL A 282 10.08 -0.81 -21.55
N ALA A 283 9.48 -1.51 -22.49
CA ALA A 283 8.89 -0.87 -23.68
C ALA A 283 7.71 0.02 -23.30
N ASN A 284 6.84 -0.47 -22.41
CA ASN A 284 5.68 0.29 -21.93
C ASN A 284 6.12 1.56 -21.16
N VAL A 285 7.12 1.42 -20.29
CA VAL A 285 7.70 2.56 -19.55
C VAL A 285 8.21 3.61 -20.54
N ARG A 286 9.03 3.22 -21.51
CA ARG A 286 9.61 4.14 -22.49
C ARG A 286 8.57 4.81 -23.41
N GLU A 287 7.46 4.12 -23.67
CA GLU A 287 6.34 4.71 -24.42
C GLU A 287 5.55 5.71 -23.57
N ALA A 288 5.28 5.36 -22.30
CA ALA A 288 4.45 6.18 -21.41
C ALA A 288 5.23 7.38 -20.84
N ASN A 289 6.51 7.17 -20.51
CA ASN A 289 7.38 8.19 -19.91
C ASN A 289 8.81 8.05 -20.48
N PRO A 290 9.05 8.64 -21.67
CA PRO A 290 10.36 8.55 -22.35
C PRO A 290 11.50 9.28 -21.61
N ASP A 291 11.17 10.18 -20.69
CA ASP A 291 12.15 10.98 -19.95
C ASP A 291 12.62 10.30 -18.67
N ALA A 292 11.89 9.30 -18.16
CA ALA A 292 12.27 8.59 -16.93
C ALA A 292 13.56 7.80 -17.09
N GLU A 293 14.42 7.84 -16.08
CA GLU A 293 15.53 6.90 -15.97
C GLU A 293 14.96 5.53 -15.65
N VAL A 294 15.40 4.49 -16.37
CA VAL A 294 14.97 3.10 -16.12
C VAL A 294 16.12 2.33 -15.46
N LEU A 295 15.87 1.85 -14.26
CA LEU A 295 16.82 1.03 -13.51
C LEU A 295 16.31 -0.42 -13.41
N HIS A 296 17.23 -1.36 -13.46
CA HIS A 296 16.95 -2.80 -13.40
C HIS A 296 17.28 -3.34 -12.02
N ALA A 297 16.38 -4.13 -11.45
CA ALA A 297 16.57 -4.65 -10.09
C ALA A 297 16.04 -6.09 -9.91
N ASP A 298 16.68 -6.78 -8.99
CA ASP A 298 16.28 -8.10 -8.52
C ASP A 298 15.64 -7.98 -7.13
N SER A 299 14.63 -8.79 -6.85
CA SER A 299 14.16 -9.00 -5.49
C SER A 299 14.93 -10.21 -4.92
N VAL A 300 15.92 -9.92 -4.09
CA VAL A 300 16.80 -10.96 -3.53
C VAL A 300 16.18 -11.52 -2.26
N VAL A 301 15.76 -12.78 -2.35
CA VAL A 301 15.11 -13.51 -1.26
C VAL A 301 16.16 -14.29 -0.47
N SER A 302 16.07 -14.29 0.86
CA SER A 302 16.95 -15.06 1.74
C SER A 302 16.23 -15.53 3.01
N VAL A 303 16.77 -16.59 3.62
CA VAL A 303 16.31 -17.10 4.92
C VAL A 303 17.51 -17.11 5.89
N PRO A 304 17.26 -17.06 7.21
CA PRO A 304 18.36 -17.03 8.19
C PRO A 304 19.32 -18.23 8.08
N ASP A 305 18.79 -19.44 7.91
CA ASP A 305 19.57 -20.66 7.67
C ASP A 305 18.92 -21.50 6.56
N PRO A 306 19.55 -21.61 5.40
CA PRO A 306 19.02 -22.44 4.30
C PRO A 306 18.72 -23.90 4.67
N ASP A 307 19.44 -24.49 5.64
CA ASP A 307 19.23 -25.87 6.05
C ASP A 307 17.90 -26.06 6.82
N ASP A 308 17.31 -24.97 7.32
CA ASP A 308 15.98 -25.01 7.94
C ASP A 308 14.85 -25.19 6.92
N VAL A 309 15.12 -24.93 5.66
CA VAL A 309 14.13 -25.04 4.55
C VAL A 309 14.49 -26.20 3.60
N ARG A 310 15.78 -26.39 3.35
CA ARG A 310 16.29 -27.27 2.29
C ARG A 310 15.74 -28.70 2.37
N GLY A 311 15.03 -29.07 1.29
CA GLY A 311 14.56 -30.44 1.08
C GLY A 311 13.41 -30.87 2.00
N LYS A 312 12.84 -29.95 2.78
CA LYS A 312 11.73 -30.25 3.70
C LYS A 312 10.37 -30.14 3.02
N ASP A 313 9.37 -30.78 3.60
CA ASP A 313 7.96 -30.60 3.23
C ASP A 313 7.48 -29.27 3.87
N ALA A 314 7.36 -28.25 3.05
CA ALA A 314 7.12 -26.87 3.46
C ALA A 314 5.71 -26.40 3.17
N LEU A 315 5.07 -25.75 4.14
CA LEU A 315 3.86 -24.97 3.92
C LEU A 315 4.26 -23.52 3.75
N VAL A 316 3.95 -22.93 2.60
CA VAL A 316 4.27 -21.53 2.30
C VAL A 316 3.11 -20.64 2.78
N VAL A 317 3.43 -19.58 3.53
CA VAL A 317 2.47 -18.53 3.94
C VAL A 317 2.97 -17.22 3.36
N GLU A 318 2.15 -16.53 2.58
CA GLU A 318 2.50 -15.31 1.87
C GLU A 318 1.66 -14.13 2.35
N ASP A 319 2.09 -12.93 2.02
CA ASP A 319 1.37 -11.70 2.29
C ASP A 319 -0.03 -11.73 1.66
N GLY A 320 -1.06 -11.67 2.50
CA GLY A 320 -2.46 -11.76 2.08
C GLY A 320 -2.89 -10.69 1.07
N PRO A 321 -2.69 -9.40 1.38
CA PRO A 321 -3.04 -8.31 0.46
C PRO A 321 -2.42 -8.42 -0.92
N SER A 322 -1.14 -8.77 -1.02
CA SER A 322 -0.45 -8.94 -2.31
C SER A 322 -1.11 -10.03 -3.16
N LEU A 323 -1.53 -11.12 -2.53
CA LEU A 323 -2.17 -12.25 -3.22
C LEU A 323 -3.62 -11.93 -3.62
N THR A 324 -4.39 -11.32 -2.71
CA THR A 324 -5.84 -11.15 -2.90
C THR A 324 -6.19 -9.86 -3.65
N HIS A 325 -5.62 -8.74 -3.27
CA HIS A 325 -5.86 -7.44 -3.90
C HIS A 325 -4.85 -7.16 -5.02
N GLY A 326 -3.57 -7.44 -4.76
CA GLY A 326 -2.51 -7.28 -5.75
C GLY A 326 -2.54 -8.31 -6.88
N GLY A 327 -3.23 -9.43 -6.69
CA GLY A 327 -3.39 -10.48 -7.71
C GLY A 327 -2.10 -11.21 -8.06
N THR A 328 -1.09 -11.21 -7.18
CA THR A 328 0.15 -11.96 -7.41
C THR A 328 -0.12 -13.47 -7.24
N GLU A 329 0.51 -14.29 -8.07
CA GLU A 329 0.35 -15.75 -7.99
C GLU A 329 1.21 -16.35 -6.87
N PHE A 330 2.27 -15.66 -6.46
CA PHE A 330 3.21 -16.12 -5.43
C PHE A 330 3.99 -14.93 -4.86
N GLY A 331 4.66 -15.16 -3.75
CA GLY A 331 5.49 -14.15 -3.07
C GLY A 331 6.87 -14.69 -2.70
N ALA A 332 7.50 -14.03 -1.73
CA ALA A 332 8.87 -14.33 -1.30
C ALA A 332 9.02 -15.72 -0.68
N GLY A 333 7.99 -16.19 0.02
CA GLY A 333 7.98 -17.53 0.62
C GLY A 333 8.08 -18.64 -0.43
N THR A 334 7.31 -18.50 -1.51
CA THR A 334 7.37 -19.44 -2.64
C THR A 334 8.75 -19.43 -3.29
N VAL A 335 9.29 -18.25 -3.55
CA VAL A 335 10.63 -18.08 -4.14
C VAL A 335 11.70 -18.74 -3.23
N ALA A 336 11.58 -18.55 -1.90
CA ALA A 336 12.50 -19.17 -0.94
C ALA A 336 12.37 -20.70 -0.95
N ALA A 337 11.14 -21.21 -0.89
CA ALA A 337 10.90 -22.66 -0.90
C ALA A 337 11.50 -23.30 -2.15
N GLU A 338 11.30 -22.70 -3.33
CA GLU A 338 11.87 -23.20 -4.59
C GLU A 338 13.39 -23.07 -4.63
N ARG A 339 13.93 -21.94 -4.19
CA ARG A 339 15.38 -21.69 -4.16
C ARG A 339 16.14 -22.71 -3.31
N TYR A 340 15.53 -23.18 -2.24
CA TYR A 340 16.16 -24.13 -1.31
C TYR A 340 15.65 -25.56 -1.49
N ASP A 341 15.00 -25.86 -2.62
CA ASP A 341 14.53 -27.21 -2.99
C ASP A 341 13.54 -27.83 -1.98
N ALA A 342 12.70 -27.01 -1.33
CA ALA A 342 11.63 -27.52 -0.45
C ALA A 342 10.46 -28.06 -1.30
N THR A 343 9.73 -29.03 -0.75
CA THR A 343 8.51 -29.56 -1.38
C THR A 343 7.31 -28.76 -0.88
N ARG A 344 6.70 -27.94 -1.73
CA ARG A 344 5.54 -27.15 -1.34
C ARG A 344 4.30 -28.04 -1.17
N LEU A 345 3.71 -28.02 0.03
CA LEU A 345 2.47 -28.75 0.38
C LEU A 345 1.24 -27.99 -0.13
N ASP A 346 0.20 -28.73 -0.49
CA ASP A 346 -1.08 -28.15 -0.92
C ASP A 346 -2.03 -28.05 0.30
N PRO A 347 -2.37 -26.83 0.76
CA PRO A 347 -3.22 -26.68 1.92
C PRO A 347 -4.72 -26.86 1.66
N ARG A 348 -5.18 -26.88 0.39
CA ARG A 348 -6.60 -26.84 0.05
C ARG A 348 -7.43 -27.93 0.73
N GLY A 349 -6.90 -29.12 0.86
CA GLY A 349 -7.60 -30.25 1.49
C GLY A 349 -7.66 -30.18 3.02
N HIS A 350 -6.98 -29.23 3.60
CA HIS A 350 -6.77 -29.09 5.07
C HIS A 350 -7.29 -27.77 5.62
N ALA A 351 -7.58 -26.80 4.73
CA ALA A 351 -7.97 -25.45 5.11
C ALA A 351 -9.34 -25.41 5.78
N VAL A 352 -9.48 -24.53 6.77
CA VAL A 352 -10.74 -24.34 7.52
C VAL A 352 -11.15 -22.87 7.49
N GLY A 353 -12.42 -22.60 7.82
CA GLY A 353 -12.97 -21.26 8.03
C GLY A 353 -12.66 -20.27 6.91
N SER A 354 -12.22 -19.10 7.29
CA SER A 354 -11.90 -17.98 6.39
C SER A 354 -10.81 -18.34 5.38
N ILE A 355 -9.83 -19.16 5.77
CA ILE A 355 -8.76 -19.62 4.88
C ILE A 355 -9.35 -20.48 3.75
N ALA A 356 -10.25 -21.41 4.08
CA ALA A 356 -10.91 -22.24 3.08
C ALA A 356 -11.77 -21.41 2.12
N ASP A 357 -12.43 -20.37 2.62
CA ASP A 357 -13.24 -19.47 1.81
C ASP A 357 -12.36 -18.67 0.84
N THR A 358 -11.23 -18.17 1.31
CA THR A 358 -10.26 -17.42 0.50
C THR A 358 -9.67 -18.31 -0.61
N LEU A 359 -9.25 -19.52 -0.29
CA LEU A 359 -8.71 -20.45 -1.30
C LEU A 359 -9.74 -20.87 -2.34
N ARG A 360 -11.04 -20.85 -2.00
CA ARG A 360 -12.13 -21.10 -2.96
C ARG A 360 -12.42 -19.89 -3.86
N LYS A 361 -12.24 -18.68 -3.32
CA LYS A 361 -12.49 -17.43 -4.04
C LYS A 361 -11.38 -17.13 -5.05
N TYR A 362 -10.13 -17.47 -4.70
CA TYR A 362 -8.95 -17.12 -5.49
C TYR A 362 -8.28 -18.38 -6.04
N ASP A 363 -8.75 -18.82 -7.22
CA ASP A 363 -8.28 -20.05 -7.89
C ASP A 363 -6.81 -20.04 -8.26
N HIS A 364 -6.20 -18.85 -8.41
CA HIS A 364 -4.80 -18.70 -8.80
C HIS A 364 -3.81 -19.08 -7.67
N LEU A 365 -4.28 -19.13 -6.42
CA LEU A 365 -3.40 -19.46 -5.29
C LEU A 365 -3.05 -20.96 -5.31
N ASP A 366 -1.79 -21.30 -5.64
CA ASP A 366 -1.35 -22.69 -5.77
C ASP A 366 -0.28 -23.07 -4.72
N ARG A 367 -0.63 -23.99 -3.84
CA ARG A 367 0.25 -24.57 -2.80
C ARG A 367 0.88 -23.53 -1.89
N LEU A 368 0.03 -22.58 -1.46
CA LEU A 368 0.41 -21.54 -0.49
C LEU A 368 -0.84 -21.11 0.27
N LEU A 369 -0.62 -20.40 1.37
CA LEU A 369 -1.68 -19.78 2.18
C LEU A 369 -1.50 -18.26 2.17
N PRO A 370 -2.58 -17.49 2.01
CA PRO A 370 -2.53 -16.06 2.32
C PRO A 370 -2.50 -15.89 3.84
N ALA A 371 -1.63 -15.04 4.34
CA ALA A 371 -1.64 -14.63 5.74
C ALA A 371 -2.91 -13.79 5.96
N MET A 372 -3.85 -14.36 6.71
CA MET A 372 -5.12 -13.72 7.07
C MET A 372 -5.13 -13.64 8.60
N GLY A 373 -4.93 -12.46 9.15
CA GLY A 373 -4.77 -12.30 10.59
C GLY A 373 -5.37 -11.03 11.16
N TYR A 374 -6.44 -10.54 10.51
CA TYR A 374 -7.09 -9.30 10.93
C TYR A 374 -8.02 -9.45 12.13
N THR A 375 -8.46 -10.67 12.40
CA THR A 375 -9.32 -10.97 13.57
C THR A 375 -8.82 -12.23 14.28
N ASP A 376 -9.15 -12.35 15.57
CA ASP A 376 -8.83 -13.56 16.36
C ASP A 376 -9.36 -14.84 15.67
N GLU A 377 -10.51 -14.75 15.00
CA GLU A 377 -11.09 -15.89 14.28
C GLU A 377 -10.24 -16.29 13.06
N GLN A 378 -9.75 -15.31 12.29
CA GLN A 378 -8.88 -15.56 11.14
C GLN A 378 -7.53 -16.15 11.58
N ILE A 379 -6.97 -15.67 12.67
CA ILE A 379 -5.72 -16.20 13.24
C ILE A 379 -5.95 -17.66 13.65
N ALA A 380 -7.06 -17.94 14.34
CA ALA A 380 -7.40 -19.33 14.74
C ALA A 380 -7.60 -20.25 13.53
N ASP A 381 -8.20 -19.76 12.44
CA ASP A 381 -8.36 -20.52 11.19
C ASP A 381 -7.02 -20.81 10.52
N LEU A 382 -6.10 -19.83 10.53
CA LEU A 382 -4.75 -19.98 9.98
C LEU A 382 -3.97 -21.03 10.79
N GLU A 383 -3.96 -20.92 12.12
CA GLU A 383 -3.33 -21.89 13.02
C GLU A 383 -3.88 -23.31 12.79
N ALA A 384 -5.21 -23.44 12.76
CA ALA A 384 -5.87 -24.73 12.57
C ALA A 384 -5.50 -25.33 11.19
N THR A 385 -5.42 -24.49 10.16
CA THR A 385 -5.02 -24.93 8.82
C THR A 385 -3.57 -25.42 8.83
N ILE A 386 -2.64 -24.65 9.43
CA ILE A 386 -1.23 -25.05 9.55
C ILE A 386 -1.11 -26.40 10.28
N ARG A 387 -1.80 -26.55 11.43
CA ARG A 387 -1.79 -27.80 12.19
C ARG A 387 -2.36 -28.98 11.40
N ASN A 388 -3.41 -28.75 10.60
CA ASN A 388 -4.04 -29.81 9.77
C ASN A 388 -3.13 -30.25 8.63
N VAL A 389 -2.33 -29.35 8.06
CA VAL A 389 -1.35 -29.69 7.01
C VAL A 389 -0.17 -30.46 7.59
N ASP A 390 0.22 -30.14 8.84
CA ASP A 390 1.33 -30.80 9.58
C ASP A 390 2.65 -30.75 8.82
N PRO A 391 3.15 -29.53 8.40
CA PRO A 391 4.38 -29.41 7.62
C PRO A 391 5.64 -29.62 8.47
N GLU A 392 6.75 -29.98 7.83
CA GLU A 392 8.07 -30.00 8.49
C GLU A 392 8.59 -28.60 8.79
N VAL A 393 8.15 -27.59 7.99
CA VAL A 393 8.52 -26.18 8.17
C VAL A 393 7.43 -25.30 7.55
N VAL A 394 7.16 -24.16 8.18
CA VAL A 394 6.36 -23.07 7.60
C VAL A 394 7.35 -22.05 7.04
N VAL A 395 7.24 -21.70 5.76
CA VAL A 395 8.07 -20.69 5.11
C VAL A 395 7.21 -19.44 4.96
N ALA A 396 7.49 -18.42 5.76
CA ALA A 396 6.69 -17.21 5.86
C ALA A 396 7.28 -16.07 5.01
N GLY A 397 6.59 -15.73 3.92
CA GLY A 397 6.91 -14.60 3.06
C GLY A 397 6.06 -13.36 3.39
N THR A 398 5.83 -13.13 4.67
CA THR A 398 5.02 -12.03 5.19
C THR A 398 5.89 -10.86 5.63
N PRO A 399 5.35 -9.63 5.68
CA PRO A 399 6.11 -8.46 6.14
C PRO A 399 6.55 -8.56 7.61
N HIS A 400 5.78 -9.28 8.44
CA HIS A 400 6.09 -9.50 9.87
C HIS A 400 6.41 -10.93 10.12
N SER A 401 7.01 -11.16 11.31
CA SER A 401 7.23 -12.50 11.81
C SER A 401 5.88 -13.19 12.04
N LEU A 402 5.62 -14.22 11.26
CA LEU A 402 4.42 -15.04 11.44
C LEU A 402 4.40 -15.69 12.83
N ALA A 403 5.56 -15.96 13.41
CA ALA A 403 5.70 -16.56 14.74
C ALA A 403 5.15 -15.67 15.87
N ASP A 404 5.02 -14.36 15.62
CA ASP A 404 4.43 -13.45 16.61
C ASP A 404 2.90 -13.44 16.55
N LEU A 405 2.33 -13.98 15.47
CA LEU A 405 0.88 -13.99 15.23
C LEU A 405 0.24 -15.34 15.54
N VAL A 406 0.94 -16.46 15.26
CA VAL A 406 0.34 -17.79 15.35
C VAL A 406 1.07 -18.68 16.37
N ASP A 407 0.32 -19.51 17.08
CA ASP A 407 0.86 -20.50 18.03
C ASP A 407 0.76 -21.90 17.40
N VAL A 408 1.83 -22.32 16.72
CA VAL A 408 1.90 -23.63 16.03
C VAL A 408 3.19 -24.36 16.41
N ASP A 409 3.17 -25.71 16.36
CA ASP A 409 4.33 -26.54 16.71
C ASP A 409 5.39 -26.57 15.59
N ALA A 410 4.99 -26.36 14.33
CA ALA A 410 5.90 -26.41 13.19
C ALA A 410 6.89 -25.22 13.27
N PRO A 411 8.18 -25.46 13.01
CA PRO A 411 9.14 -24.35 12.94
C PRO A 411 8.73 -23.36 11.84
N ILE A 412 8.78 -22.06 12.15
CA ILE A 412 8.51 -20.98 11.20
C ILE A 412 9.85 -20.36 10.78
N VAL A 413 10.04 -20.20 9.49
CA VAL A 413 11.23 -19.55 8.90
C VAL A 413 10.75 -18.32 8.16
N ASP A 414 11.03 -17.15 8.71
CA ASP A 414 10.69 -15.86 8.09
C ASP A 414 11.65 -15.58 6.93
N VAL A 415 11.09 -15.20 5.80
CA VAL A 415 11.82 -14.90 4.58
C VAL A 415 12.06 -13.40 4.51
N SER A 416 13.31 -13.01 4.38
CA SER A 416 13.66 -11.61 4.12
C SER A 416 13.90 -11.40 2.62
N TYR A 417 13.60 -10.19 2.15
CA TYR A 417 13.79 -9.83 0.75
C TYR A 417 14.22 -8.37 0.65
N ARG A 418 15.01 -8.08 -0.37
CA ARG A 418 15.52 -6.72 -0.61
C ARG A 418 15.69 -6.45 -2.10
N VAL A 419 15.49 -5.22 -2.50
CA VAL A 419 15.80 -4.76 -3.86
C VAL A 419 17.32 -4.70 -4.02
N ALA A 420 17.82 -5.23 -5.12
CA ALA A 420 19.23 -5.17 -5.49
C ALA A 420 19.33 -4.69 -6.94
N PHE A 421 19.79 -3.48 -7.13
CA PHE A 421 20.01 -2.94 -8.47
C PHE A 421 21.06 -3.78 -9.21
N ARG A 422 20.87 -3.96 -10.52
CA ARG A 422 21.79 -4.77 -11.35
C ARG A 422 23.02 -3.99 -11.79
N ASP A 423 22.82 -2.70 -12.09
CA ASP A 423 23.86 -1.87 -12.71
C ASP A 423 24.36 -0.73 -11.83
N THR A 424 23.84 -0.59 -10.61
CA THR A 424 24.21 0.45 -9.67
C THR A 424 24.02 -0.04 -8.23
N THR A 425 24.30 0.81 -7.27
CA THR A 425 24.01 0.57 -5.85
C THR A 425 23.10 1.69 -5.33
N VAL A 426 22.47 1.49 -4.17
CA VAL A 426 21.64 2.53 -3.55
C VAL A 426 22.48 3.79 -3.29
N GLY A 427 23.74 3.62 -2.86
CA GLY A 427 24.65 4.74 -2.64
C GLY A 427 24.95 5.51 -3.91
N GLU A 428 25.32 4.81 -5.00
CA GLU A 428 25.58 5.45 -6.29
C GLU A 428 24.33 6.12 -6.86
N PHE A 429 23.17 5.51 -6.70
CA PHE A 429 21.88 6.09 -7.10
C PHE A 429 21.67 7.44 -6.40
N LEU A 430 21.84 7.49 -5.08
CA LEU A 430 21.69 8.74 -4.32
C LEU A 430 22.79 9.77 -4.68
N ASP A 431 24.02 9.33 -5.04
CA ASP A 431 25.07 10.25 -5.50
C ASP A 431 24.68 10.92 -6.83
N VAL A 432 24.02 10.17 -7.73
CA VAL A 432 23.57 10.69 -9.04
C VAL A 432 22.46 11.72 -8.84
N HIS A 433 21.52 11.44 -7.94
CA HIS A 433 20.34 12.28 -7.71
C HIS A 433 20.47 13.27 -6.54
N ALA A 434 21.69 13.44 -6.00
CA ALA A 434 21.91 14.37 -4.87
C ALA A 434 21.50 15.81 -5.20
N ASP A 435 21.81 16.28 -6.41
CA ASP A 435 21.43 17.64 -6.85
C ASP A 435 19.91 17.78 -6.97
N ASP A 436 19.20 16.75 -7.41
CA ASP A 436 17.73 16.74 -7.55
C ASP A 436 17.07 16.84 -6.16
N LEU A 437 17.63 16.11 -5.19
CA LEU A 437 17.18 16.15 -3.80
C LEU A 437 17.72 17.34 -3.01
N GLY A 438 18.62 18.14 -3.57
CA GLY A 438 19.23 19.26 -2.86
C GLY A 438 20.11 18.85 -1.68
N LEU A 439 20.74 17.66 -1.74
CA LEU A 439 21.56 17.06 -0.69
C LEU A 439 23.06 17.34 -0.88
#